data_00d45f676900d79b5ca1305af5631d46
#
_entry.id   00d45f676900d79b5ca1305af5631d46
#
_cell.length_a   1.000
_cell.length_b   1.000
_cell.length_c   1.000
_cell.angle_alpha   90.00
_cell.angle_beta   90.00
_cell.angle_gamma   90.00
#
_symmetry.space_group_name_H-M   'P 1'
#
loop_
_entity.id
_entity.type
_entity.pdbx_description
1 polymer ?
#
loop_
_entity_poly.entity_id
_entity_poly.type
_entity_poly.pdbx_seq_one_letter_code
_entity_poly.pdbx_strand_id
1 'polypeptide(L)'
;MSRIELHNCDCLPFMKQCSDKQFDLAIVDPPYGIGKDKKFIKKCMTKQKNGKRLFTKCNNFSIKEWDEIPSQEYFTELFRISKNQIIWGGNYFVEHLKNSSCWIVWDKCNVGTMQSDCELAWTSFKTAVRKYEFMWSGMCQGSESNGKIMEGNKKLNEKRIHPTQKPVALYKWLLHNYAKEGDKIIDTHLGSGSIALACEEYGFDLTACEIDKEYFEAASKRLSDYRVQM
;
A
#
# COMPACT_ATOMS: atom_id res chain seq x y z
N MET A 1 14.06 -0.86 -19.75
CA MET A 1 13.02 -1.65 -19.04
C MET A 1 13.38 -1.68 -17.59
N SER A 2 12.40 -1.45 -16.72
CA SER A 2 12.53 -1.58 -15.26
C SER A 2 12.88 -3.02 -14.87
N ARG A 3 13.71 -3.20 -13.86
CA ARG A 3 14.00 -4.49 -13.25
C ARG A 3 13.13 -4.66 -12.01
N ILE A 4 12.09 -5.50 -12.11
CA ILE A 4 11.21 -5.81 -10.98
C ILE A 4 11.57 -7.18 -10.43
N GLU A 5 12.10 -7.21 -9.20
CA GLU A 5 12.48 -8.42 -8.48
C GLU A 5 11.55 -8.66 -7.31
N LEU A 6 10.79 -9.76 -7.36
CA LEU A 6 9.86 -10.15 -6.32
C LEU A 6 10.39 -11.40 -5.60
N HIS A 7 10.40 -11.36 -4.26
CA HIS A 7 10.93 -12.42 -3.41
C HIS A 7 9.84 -12.95 -2.46
N ASN A 8 9.57 -14.25 -2.49
CA ASN A 8 8.72 -14.88 -1.49
C ASN A 8 9.54 -15.25 -0.25
N CYS A 9 9.72 -14.31 0.65
CA CYS A 9 10.54 -14.48 1.84
C CYS A 9 10.13 -13.51 2.97
N ASP A 10 10.62 -13.79 4.17
CA ASP A 10 10.64 -12.83 5.28
C ASP A 10 11.59 -11.67 4.92
N CYS A 11 11.10 -10.45 5.06
CA CYS A 11 11.86 -9.24 4.71
C CYS A 11 13.04 -8.99 5.65
N LEU A 12 12.97 -9.35 6.93
CA LEU A 12 14.03 -9.03 7.88
C LEU A 12 15.35 -9.78 7.60
N PRO A 13 15.36 -11.11 7.40
CA PRO A 13 16.55 -11.83 6.94
C PRO A 13 17.07 -11.34 5.57
N PHE A 14 16.16 -10.96 4.67
CA PHE A 14 16.52 -10.38 3.37
C PHE A 14 17.25 -9.04 3.54
N MET A 15 16.70 -8.12 4.34
CA MET A 15 17.31 -6.81 4.60
C MET A 15 18.70 -6.92 5.21
N LYS A 16 18.93 -7.89 6.11
CA LYS A 16 20.26 -8.14 6.73
C LYS A 16 21.35 -8.49 5.73
N GLN A 17 20.98 -9.01 4.56
CA GLN A 17 21.93 -9.35 3.47
C GLN A 17 22.20 -8.17 2.54
N CYS A 18 21.39 -7.12 2.60
CA CYS A 18 21.56 -5.93 1.79
C CYS A 18 22.67 -5.03 2.32
N SER A 19 23.36 -4.35 1.40
CA SER A 19 24.36 -3.34 1.74
C SER A 19 23.70 -2.07 2.31
N ASP A 20 24.47 -1.27 3.05
CA ASP A 20 24.03 0.04 3.52
C ASP A 20 23.67 0.95 2.34
N LYS A 21 22.51 1.62 2.45
CA LYS A 21 22.01 2.55 1.43
C LYS A 21 21.93 1.96 0.02
N GLN A 22 21.70 0.65 -0.08
CA GLN A 22 21.55 -0.07 -1.35
C GLN A 22 20.38 0.48 -2.18
N PHE A 23 19.32 0.95 -1.51
CA PHE A 23 18.11 1.50 -2.13
C PHE A 23 18.02 3.01 -1.93
N ASP A 24 17.53 3.71 -2.95
CA ASP A 24 17.36 5.16 -2.90
C ASP A 24 16.08 5.55 -2.13
N LEU A 25 15.02 4.74 -2.30
CA LEU A 25 13.73 4.98 -1.64
C LEU A 25 13.09 3.67 -1.20
N ALA A 26 12.70 3.60 0.07
CA ALA A 26 11.80 2.58 0.58
C ALA A 26 10.36 3.12 0.59
N ILE A 27 9.41 2.40 -0.01
CA ILE A 27 7.97 2.68 0.09
C ILE A 27 7.33 1.41 0.65
N VAL A 28 6.97 1.44 1.92
CA VAL A 28 6.57 0.23 2.65
C VAL A 28 5.23 0.40 3.37
N ASP A 29 4.47 -0.69 3.45
CA ASP A 29 3.16 -0.77 4.12
C ASP A 29 3.15 -1.97 5.10
N PRO A 30 3.92 -1.90 6.20
CA PRO A 30 4.01 -3.01 7.15
C PRO A 30 2.69 -3.19 7.92
N PRO A 31 2.41 -4.39 8.47
CA PRO A 31 1.20 -4.65 9.22
C PRO A 31 1.12 -3.78 10.49
N TYR A 32 -0.10 -3.30 10.79
CA TYR A 32 -0.33 -2.35 11.89
C TYR A 32 -0.70 -3.03 13.22
N GLY A 33 -0.84 -4.35 13.25
CA GLY A 33 -1.24 -5.11 14.44
C GLY A 33 -2.70 -4.91 14.86
N ILE A 34 -3.55 -4.36 14.00
CA ILE A 34 -4.93 -3.98 14.33
C ILE A 34 -5.98 -5.04 13.98
N GLY A 35 -5.57 -6.11 13.30
CA GLY A 35 -6.47 -7.18 12.84
C GLY A 35 -6.85 -8.18 13.92
N LYS A 36 -6.00 -8.38 14.93
CA LYS A 36 -6.23 -9.36 16.01
C LYS A 36 -7.46 -9.03 16.85
N ASP A 37 -7.81 -7.75 17.01
CA ASP A 37 -8.95 -7.30 17.83
C ASP A 37 -10.25 -7.12 17.05
N LYS A 38 -10.23 -7.19 15.73
CA LYS A 38 -11.43 -7.04 14.91
C LYS A 38 -12.12 -8.37 14.71
N LYS A 39 -13.17 -8.65 15.49
CA LYS A 39 -14.21 -9.61 15.07
C LYS A 39 -14.76 -9.13 13.74
N PHE A 40 -14.32 -9.73 12.64
CA PHE A 40 -14.82 -9.39 11.31
C PHE A 40 -16.33 -9.55 11.29
N ILE A 41 -17.05 -8.45 11.07
CA ILE A 41 -18.50 -8.47 10.88
C ILE A 41 -18.73 -9.17 9.55
N LYS A 42 -19.15 -10.43 9.61
CA LYS A 42 -19.40 -11.30 8.45
C LYS A 42 -20.46 -10.78 7.47
N LYS A 43 -21.16 -9.68 7.82
CA LYS A 43 -22.19 -9.06 6.99
C LYS A 43 -22.16 -7.55 7.16
N CYS A 44 -21.79 -6.82 6.13
CA CYS A 44 -22.04 -5.38 6.06
C CYS A 44 -23.53 -5.14 5.80
N MET A 45 -24.18 -4.45 6.70
CA MET A 45 -25.60 -4.14 6.61
C MET A 45 -25.76 -2.66 6.21
N THR A 46 -26.21 -2.42 5.00
CA THR A 46 -26.52 -1.05 4.53
C THR A 46 -28.04 -0.83 4.57
N LYS A 47 -28.47 0.24 5.24
CA LYS A 47 -29.90 0.63 5.25
C LYS A 47 -30.15 1.49 4.01
N GLN A 48 -31.01 1.05 3.11
CA GLN A 48 -31.45 1.84 1.96
C GLN A 48 -32.39 2.96 2.35
N LYS A 49 -32.52 4.02 1.52
CA LYS A 49 -33.48 5.12 1.73
C LYS A 49 -34.94 4.65 1.88
N ASN A 50 -35.31 3.47 1.35
CA ASN A 50 -36.63 2.83 1.46
C ASN A 50 -36.79 1.95 2.70
N GLY A 51 -35.84 1.99 3.65
CA GLY A 51 -35.90 1.21 4.90
C GLY A 51 -35.49 -0.26 4.77
N LYS A 52 -35.27 -0.80 3.56
CA LYS A 52 -34.82 -2.17 3.35
C LYS A 52 -33.36 -2.33 3.73
N ARG A 53 -33.02 -3.46 4.35
CA ARG A 53 -31.65 -3.83 4.71
C ARG A 53 -31.06 -4.66 3.57
N LEU A 54 -29.96 -4.19 2.97
CA LEU A 54 -29.19 -4.94 1.99
C LEU A 54 -28.00 -5.57 2.69
N PHE A 55 -27.85 -6.88 2.54
CA PHE A 55 -26.67 -7.61 3.00
C PHE A 55 -25.70 -7.73 1.84
N THR A 56 -24.59 -7.04 1.93
CA THR A 56 -23.49 -7.17 0.95
C THR A 56 -22.59 -8.32 1.39
N LYS A 57 -22.25 -9.21 0.46
CA LYS A 57 -21.26 -10.27 0.68
C LYS A 57 -19.90 -9.61 0.86
N CYS A 58 -19.38 -9.54 2.09
CA CYS A 58 -18.01 -9.12 2.31
C CYS A 58 -17.09 -10.23 1.81
N ASN A 59 -16.01 -9.89 1.13
CA ASN A 59 -14.97 -10.84 0.81
C ASN A 59 -14.40 -11.37 2.14
N ASN A 60 -14.50 -12.69 2.36
CA ASN A 60 -13.93 -13.32 3.53
C ASN A 60 -12.41 -13.45 3.31
N PHE A 61 -11.66 -12.44 3.74
CA PHE A 61 -10.23 -12.61 3.94
C PHE A 61 -10.02 -13.28 5.30
N SER A 62 -9.25 -14.38 5.34
CA SER A 62 -8.85 -15.01 6.59
C SER A 62 -7.96 -14.07 7.40
N ILE A 63 -8.16 -14.02 8.71
CA ILE A 63 -7.20 -13.37 9.62
C ILE A 63 -5.91 -14.18 9.50
N LYS A 64 -4.83 -13.56 9.05
CA LYS A 64 -3.53 -14.19 8.89
C LYS A 64 -2.67 -13.87 10.13
N GLU A 65 -1.82 -14.81 10.54
CA GLU A 65 -0.96 -14.68 11.73
C GLU A 65 0.13 -13.59 11.58
N TRP A 66 0.36 -13.11 10.36
CA TRP A 66 1.37 -12.10 10.07
C TRP A 66 0.98 -10.65 10.44
N ASP A 67 -0.26 -10.37 10.90
CA ASP A 67 -0.64 -9.01 11.33
C ASP A 67 -0.06 -8.68 12.71
N GLU A 68 1.26 -8.59 12.79
CA GLU A 68 2.01 -8.16 13.96
C GLU A 68 2.81 -6.90 13.63
N ILE A 69 2.85 -5.95 14.59
CA ILE A 69 3.68 -4.74 14.45
C ILE A 69 5.15 -5.17 14.28
N PRO A 70 5.86 -4.65 13.26
CA PRO A 70 7.27 -4.97 13.08
C PRO A 70 8.13 -4.57 14.29
N SER A 71 9.18 -5.33 14.53
CA SER A 71 10.11 -5.08 15.63
C SER A 71 10.96 -3.83 15.41
N GLN A 72 11.57 -3.30 16.46
CA GLN A 72 12.58 -2.23 16.37
C GLN A 72 13.70 -2.58 15.37
N GLU A 73 14.09 -3.85 15.29
CA GLU A 73 15.14 -4.32 14.40
C GLU A 73 14.75 -4.12 12.91
N TYR A 74 13.47 -4.35 12.57
CA TYR A 74 12.97 -4.09 11.22
C TYR A 74 13.19 -2.62 10.81
N PHE A 75 12.83 -1.67 11.66
CA PHE A 75 13.00 -0.25 11.36
C PHE A 75 14.49 0.12 11.27
N THR A 76 15.33 -0.44 12.13
CA THR A 76 16.77 -0.24 12.10
C THR A 76 17.36 -0.68 10.75
N GLU A 77 17.00 -1.88 10.30
CA GLU A 77 17.45 -2.41 9.00
C GLU A 77 16.87 -1.61 7.82
N LEU A 78 15.59 -1.24 7.86
CA LEU A 78 14.97 -0.43 6.82
C LEU A 78 15.71 0.91 6.64
N PHE A 79 16.05 1.57 7.76
CA PHE A 79 16.82 2.81 7.72
C PHE A 79 18.27 2.59 7.28
N ARG A 80 18.87 1.44 7.58
CA ARG A 80 20.23 1.10 7.15
C ARG A 80 20.31 0.93 5.63
N ILE A 81 19.41 0.15 5.04
CA ILE A 81 19.47 -0.24 3.62
C ILE A 81 18.93 0.81 2.65
N SER A 82 18.16 1.80 3.11
CA SER A 82 17.54 2.81 2.24
C SER A 82 17.96 4.24 2.60
N LYS A 83 18.09 5.11 1.58
CA LYS A 83 18.44 6.53 1.75
C LYS A 83 17.26 7.32 2.27
N ASN A 84 16.09 7.15 1.65
CA ASN A 84 14.83 7.79 2.02
C ASN A 84 13.74 6.75 2.25
N GLN A 85 12.72 7.11 3.06
CA GLN A 85 11.65 6.20 3.41
C GLN A 85 10.29 6.90 3.36
N ILE A 86 9.27 6.15 2.93
CA ILE A 86 7.84 6.43 3.07
C ILE A 86 7.23 5.20 3.75
N ILE A 87 6.71 5.37 4.96
CA ILE A 87 6.22 4.26 5.80
C ILE A 87 4.73 4.51 6.08
N TRP A 88 3.86 3.73 5.43
CA TRP A 88 2.42 3.76 5.69
C TRP A 88 2.12 3.28 7.11
N GLY A 89 1.04 3.82 7.70
CA GLY A 89 0.72 3.51 9.09
C GLY A 89 1.69 4.11 10.11
N GLY A 90 2.44 5.15 9.75
CA GLY A 90 3.44 5.77 10.63
C GLY A 90 2.91 6.18 12.00
N ASN A 91 1.60 6.45 12.12
CA ASN A 91 0.92 6.73 13.38
C ASN A 91 0.85 5.53 14.35
N TYR A 92 1.06 4.30 13.86
CA TYR A 92 1.16 3.09 14.70
C TYR A 92 2.59 2.80 15.14
N PHE A 93 3.58 3.46 14.53
CA PHE A 93 5.01 3.17 14.68
C PHE A 93 5.81 4.34 15.24
N VAL A 94 5.17 5.32 15.86
CA VAL A 94 5.81 6.57 16.34
C VAL A 94 7.00 6.34 17.26
N GLU A 95 7.01 5.26 18.02
CA GLU A 95 8.12 4.90 18.93
C GLU A 95 9.41 4.51 18.17
N HIS A 96 9.27 4.08 16.92
CA HIS A 96 10.37 3.64 16.05
C HIS A 96 10.80 4.71 15.05
N LEU A 97 10.02 5.79 14.91
CA LEU A 97 10.20 6.81 13.87
C LEU A 97 10.77 8.10 14.47
N LYS A 98 11.61 8.78 13.69
CA LYS A 98 12.14 10.09 14.05
C LYS A 98 11.11 11.18 13.74
N ASN A 99 11.27 12.35 14.38
CA ASN A 99 10.48 13.52 14.00
C ASN A 99 10.62 13.82 12.51
N SER A 100 9.50 14.09 11.85
CA SER A 100 9.45 14.46 10.45
C SER A 100 8.47 15.61 10.22
N SER A 101 8.87 16.56 9.40
CA SER A 101 8.00 17.64 8.92
C SER A 101 7.14 17.21 7.72
N CYS A 102 7.50 16.13 7.04
CA CYS A 102 6.83 15.66 5.84
C CYS A 102 6.04 14.37 6.13
N TRP A 103 4.76 14.55 6.37
CA TRP A 103 3.80 13.44 6.39
C TRP A 103 2.98 13.45 5.11
N ILE A 104 2.53 12.27 4.68
CA ILE A 104 1.60 12.11 3.56
C ILE A 104 0.26 11.69 4.14
N VAL A 105 -0.80 12.39 3.73
CA VAL A 105 -2.18 12.08 4.07
C VAL A 105 -2.87 11.56 2.81
N TRP A 106 -3.22 10.28 2.78
CA TRP A 106 -4.11 9.77 1.76
C TRP A 106 -5.56 9.94 2.23
N ASP A 107 -6.24 10.93 1.67
CA ASP A 107 -7.66 11.19 1.87
C ASP A 107 -8.48 10.23 0.96
N LYS A 108 -9.28 9.38 1.58
CA LYS A 108 -10.08 8.37 0.87
C LYS A 108 -11.41 8.91 0.34
N CYS A 109 -11.71 10.19 0.58
CA CYS A 109 -12.95 10.86 0.18
C CYS A 109 -14.22 10.09 0.61
N ASN A 110 -14.20 9.46 1.79
CA ASN A 110 -15.24 8.54 2.28
C ASN A 110 -15.86 8.97 3.63
N VAL A 111 -15.84 10.27 3.92
CA VAL A 111 -16.40 10.87 5.14
C VAL A 111 -17.79 10.34 5.42
N GLY A 112 -18.07 9.99 6.69
CA GLY A 112 -19.34 9.44 7.12
C GLY A 112 -19.52 7.93 6.94
N THR A 113 -18.47 7.21 6.53
CA THR A 113 -18.44 5.74 6.53
C THR A 113 -17.89 5.22 7.86
N MET A 114 -17.94 3.89 8.07
CA MET A 114 -17.32 3.25 9.25
C MET A 114 -15.80 3.00 9.06
N GLN A 115 -15.25 3.33 7.89
CA GLN A 115 -13.82 3.20 7.60
C GLN A 115 -13.11 4.51 7.93
N SER A 116 -11.79 4.45 8.17
CA SER A 116 -10.99 5.66 8.38
C SER A 116 -11.06 6.57 7.16
N ASP A 117 -11.24 7.87 7.40
CA ASP A 117 -11.34 8.88 6.34
C ASP A 117 -10.03 9.04 5.57
N CYS A 118 -8.90 8.83 6.25
CA CYS A 118 -7.57 8.93 5.66
C CYS A 118 -6.61 7.86 6.20
N GLU A 119 -5.50 7.70 5.52
CA GLU A 119 -4.31 6.98 6.00
C GLU A 119 -3.10 7.92 6.01
N LEU A 120 -2.19 7.67 6.96
CA LEU A 120 -1.00 8.48 7.14
C LEU A 120 0.24 7.70 6.77
N ALA A 121 1.16 8.34 6.03
CA ALA A 121 2.51 7.83 5.88
C ALA A 121 3.51 8.81 6.49
N TRP A 122 4.39 8.28 7.33
CA TRP A 122 5.58 8.99 7.77
C TRP A 122 6.62 9.00 6.65
N THR A 123 7.38 10.09 6.53
CA THR A 123 8.48 10.13 5.57
C THR A 123 9.77 10.69 6.20
N SER A 124 10.93 10.29 5.65
CA SER A 124 12.23 10.86 6.02
C SER A 124 12.53 12.19 5.32
N PHE A 125 11.69 12.62 4.40
CA PHE A 125 11.87 13.86 3.65
C PHE A 125 11.70 15.11 4.54
N LYS A 126 12.39 16.20 4.19
CA LYS A 126 12.36 17.47 4.92
C LYS A 126 11.51 18.50 4.19
N THR A 127 10.32 18.12 3.76
CA THR A 127 9.36 19.02 3.10
C THR A 127 8.10 19.21 3.95
N ALA A 128 7.10 19.93 3.45
CA ALA A 128 5.83 20.09 4.14
C ALA A 128 4.96 18.84 4.01
N VAL A 129 3.95 18.72 4.88
CA VAL A 129 2.88 17.71 4.78
C VAL A 129 2.22 17.81 3.41
N ARG A 130 1.93 16.68 2.80
CA ARG A 130 1.25 16.56 1.51
C ARG A 130 0.00 15.73 1.63
N LYS A 131 -1.04 16.12 0.88
CA LYS A 131 -2.31 15.39 0.80
C LYS A 131 -2.49 14.83 -0.61
N TYR A 132 -2.92 13.57 -0.69
CA TYR A 132 -3.37 12.92 -1.92
C TYR A 132 -4.82 12.48 -1.75
N GLU A 133 -5.70 12.91 -2.66
CA GLU A 133 -7.13 12.57 -2.65
C GLU A 133 -7.39 11.47 -3.67
N PHE A 134 -7.91 10.34 -3.20
CA PHE A 134 -8.29 9.26 -4.09
C PHE A 134 -9.30 8.34 -3.38
N MET A 135 -10.53 8.32 -3.89
CA MET A 135 -11.57 7.42 -3.38
C MET A 135 -11.22 5.97 -3.71
N TRP A 136 -11.26 5.12 -2.69
CA TRP A 136 -10.95 3.70 -2.80
C TRP A 136 -12.01 2.88 -2.08
N SER A 137 -13.26 2.97 -2.53
CA SER A 137 -14.41 2.35 -1.86
C SER A 137 -15.30 1.59 -2.84
N GLY A 138 -15.26 0.27 -2.77
CA GLY A 138 -16.17 -0.60 -3.53
C GLY A 138 -16.14 -0.35 -5.04
N MET A 139 -17.21 0.25 -5.57
CA MET A 139 -17.35 0.61 -7.00
C MET A 139 -16.80 1.99 -7.32
N CYS A 140 -16.49 2.80 -6.31
CA CYS A 140 -16.04 4.18 -6.48
C CYS A 140 -14.52 4.21 -6.35
N GLN A 141 -13.83 4.48 -7.43
CA GLN A 141 -12.38 4.65 -7.47
C GLN A 141 -12.06 5.90 -8.28
N GLY A 142 -11.20 6.79 -7.73
CA GLY A 142 -10.78 8.00 -8.41
C GLY A 142 -10.67 9.21 -7.51
N SER A 143 -10.34 10.37 -8.09
CA SER A 143 -10.30 11.65 -7.40
C SER A 143 -11.14 12.68 -8.13
N GLU A 144 -11.71 13.64 -7.39
CA GLU A 144 -12.46 14.78 -7.97
C GLU A 144 -11.57 15.63 -8.87
N SER A 145 -10.33 15.85 -8.48
CA SER A 145 -9.36 16.63 -9.24
C SER A 145 -9.08 16.04 -10.64
N ASN A 146 -9.33 14.75 -10.82
CA ASN A 146 -9.18 14.06 -12.11
C ASN A 146 -10.52 13.85 -12.84
N GLY A 147 -11.63 14.43 -12.37
CA GLY A 147 -12.95 14.32 -12.99
C GLY A 147 -13.60 12.95 -12.91
N LYS A 148 -13.13 12.06 -12.02
CA LYS A 148 -13.56 10.65 -11.95
C LYS A 148 -13.93 10.23 -10.53
N ILE A 149 -15.11 10.68 -10.06
CA ILE A 149 -15.61 10.19 -8.75
C ILE A 149 -16.46 8.92 -8.87
N MET A 150 -17.08 8.68 -9.99
CA MET A 150 -17.92 7.50 -10.20
C MET A 150 -17.98 7.13 -11.70
N GLU A 151 -17.05 6.35 -12.15
CA GLU A 151 -17.35 5.55 -13.35
C GLU A 151 -18.10 4.31 -12.87
N GLY A 152 -19.42 4.25 -13.12
CA GLY A 152 -20.26 3.08 -12.81
C GLY A 152 -19.90 1.85 -13.65
N ASN A 153 -18.81 1.89 -14.40
CA ASN A 153 -18.27 0.79 -15.17
C ASN A 153 -17.23 0.02 -14.35
N LYS A 154 -17.68 -1.03 -13.66
CA LYS A 154 -16.81 -1.94 -12.88
C LYS A 154 -15.63 -2.52 -13.68
N LYS A 155 -15.67 -2.51 -15.00
CA LYS A 155 -14.59 -3.04 -15.85
C LYS A 155 -13.36 -2.13 -15.84
N LEU A 156 -13.52 -0.85 -15.52
CA LEU A 156 -12.44 0.12 -15.45
C LEU A 156 -11.82 0.24 -14.05
N ASN A 157 -12.45 -0.37 -13.05
CA ASN A 157 -11.96 -0.34 -11.68
C ASN A 157 -10.81 -1.33 -11.48
N GLU A 158 -9.81 -0.92 -10.74
CA GLU A 158 -8.74 -1.79 -10.27
C GLU A 158 -9.32 -2.91 -9.38
N LYS A 159 -9.02 -4.17 -9.72
CA LYS A 159 -9.50 -5.33 -8.97
C LYS A 159 -8.73 -5.45 -7.66
N ARG A 160 -9.46 -5.61 -6.54
CA ARG A 160 -8.86 -5.89 -5.24
C ARG A 160 -8.56 -7.37 -5.09
N ILE A 161 -7.30 -7.69 -4.79
CA ILE A 161 -6.81 -9.05 -4.50
C ILE A 161 -6.29 -9.20 -3.07
N HIS A 162 -6.13 -8.08 -2.34
CA HIS A 162 -5.65 -8.04 -0.96
C HIS A 162 -6.60 -7.18 -0.10
N PRO A 163 -6.84 -7.52 1.19
CA PRO A 163 -7.77 -6.79 2.07
C PRO A 163 -7.39 -5.33 2.31
N THR A 164 -6.11 -5.06 2.46
CA THR A 164 -5.54 -3.72 2.71
C THR A 164 -4.90 -3.10 1.47
N GLN A 165 -5.22 -3.61 0.28
CA GLN A 165 -4.66 -3.13 -0.98
C GLN A 165 -4.79 -1.62 -1.14
N LYS A 166 -3.67 -0.95 -1.38
CA LYS A 166 -3.60 0.43 -1.81
C LYS A 166 -3.69 0.53 -3.34
N PRO A 167 -4.28 1.61 -3.90
CA PRO A 167 -4.42 1.76 -5.35
C PRO A 167 -3.08 2.00 -6.06
N VAL A 168 -2.93 1.50 -7.27
CA VAL A 168 -1.76 1.77 -8.12
C VAL A 168 -1.55 3.28 -8.33
N ALA A 169 -2.65 4.04 -8.47
CA ALA A 169 -2.61 5.49 -8.62
C ALA A 169 -1.89 6.21 -7.45
N LEU A 170 -2.04 5.71 -6.22
CA LEU A 170 -1.32 6.24 -5.05
C LEU A 170 0.18 6.04 -5.20
N TYR A 171 0.62 4.83 -5.58
CA TYR A 171 2.05 4.55 -5.78
C TYR A 171 2.63 5.35 -6.93
N LYS A 172 1.90 5.54 -8.03
CA LYS A 172 2.31 6.44 -9.13
C LYS A 172 2.52 7.87 -8.65
N TRP A 173 1.61 8.38 -7.83
CA TRP A 173 1.74 9.69 -7.23
C TRP A 173 2.96 9.78 -6.30
N LEU A 174 3.24 8.74 -5.50
CA LEU A 174 4.43 8.69 -4.65
C LEU A 174 5.71 8.69 -5.47
N LEU A 175 5.82 7.85 -6.49
CA LEU A 175 6.98 7.79 -7.37
C LEU A 175 7.21 9.12 -8.08
N HIS A 176 6.15 9.73 -8.63
CA HIS A 176 6.24 11.03 -9.31
C HIS A 176 6.79 12.15 -8.41
N ASN A 177 6.39 12.16 -7.13
CA ASN A 177 6.75 13.27 -6.22
C ASN A 177 8.04 13.03 -5.41
N TYR A 178 8.45 11.78 -5.21
CA TYR A 178 9.51 11.43 -4.25
C TYR A 178 10.64 10.59 -4.84
N ALA A 179 10.46 9.95 -6.00
CA ALA A 179 11.51 9.22 -6.69
C ALA A 179 12.13 10.05 -7.81
N LYS A 180 13.36 9.75 -8.16
CA LYS A 180 14.10 10.34 -9.28
C LYS A 180 14.45 9.26 -10.28
N GLU A 181 14.61 9.63 -11.54
CA GLU A 181 15.05 8.70 -12.58
C GLU A 181 16.33 7.95 -12.13
N GLY A 182 16.29 6.62 -12.26
CA GLY A 182 17.39 5.74 -11.85
C GLY A 182 17.38 5.33 -10.38
N ASP A 183 16.45 5.84 -9.56
CA ASP A 183 16.32 5.41 -8.16
C ASP A 183 15.92 3.93 -8.08
N LYS A 184 16.55 3.21 -7.15
CA LYS A 184 16.21 1.83 -6.78
C LYS A 184 15.22 1.85 -5.63
N ILE A 185 14.07 1.23 -5.84
CA ILE A 185 12.96 1.19 -4.89
C ILE A 185 12.97 -0.13 -4.12
N ILE A 186 12.63 -0.10 -2.84
CA ILE A 186 12.36 -1.32 -2.06
C ILE A 186 10.97 -1.25 -1.43
N ASP A 187 10.23 -2.38 -1.48
CA ASP A 187 9.04 -2.64 -0.70
C ASP A 187 9.19 -3.95 0.08
N THR A 188 9.10 -3.89 1.39
CA THR A 188 9.28 -5.04 2.28
C THR A 188 7.99 -5.83 2.53
N HIS A 189 6.84 -5.32 2.09
CA HIS A 189 5.52 -5.91 2.30
C HIS A 189 4.65 -5.73 1.05
N LEU A 190 5.02 -6.44 -0.04
CA LEU A 190 4.46 -6.27 -1.39
C LEU A 190 2.93 -6.35 -1.46
N GLY A 191 2.33 -7.25 -0.67
CA GLY A 191 0.88 -7.45 -0.61
C GLY A 191 0.27 -7.72 -1.99
N SER A 192 -0.51 -6.76 -2.48
CA SER A 192 -1.18 -6.88 -3.79
C SER A 192 -0.29 -6.59 -5.01
N GLY A 193 0.95 -6.14 -4.82
CA GLY A 193 1.85 -5.74 -5.91
C GLY A 193 1.49 -4.43 -6.61
N SER A 194 0.67 -3.57 -6.01
CA SER A 194 0.30 -2.28 -6.62
C SER A 194 1.51 -1.39 -6.92
N ILE A 195 2.53 -1.40 -6.05
CA ILE A 195 3.78 -0.70 -6.28
C ILE A 195 4.56 -1.29 -7.46
N ALA A 196 4.53 -2.61 -7.67
CA ALA A 196 5.22 -3.25 -8.78
C ALA A 196 4.67 -2.78 -10.13
N LEU A 197 3.34 -2.64 -10.24
CA LEU A 197 2.72 -2.10 -11.45
C LEU A 197 3.10 -0.62 -11.67
N ALA A 198 3.14 0.17 -10.60
CA ALA A 198 3.53 1.58 -10.69
C ALA A 198 5.00 1.72 -11.12
N CYS A 199 5.91 0.92 -10.55
CA CYS A 199 7.32 0.92 -10.91
C CYS A 199 7.54 0.45 -12.37
N GLU A 200 6.81 -0.58 -12.81
CA GLU A 200 6.89 -1.05 -14.19
C GLU A 200 6.50 0.04 -15.19
N GLU A 201 5.39 0.75 -14.93
CA GLU A 201 4.91 1.82 -15.81
C GLU A 201 5.82 3.05 -15.83
N TYR A 202 6.40 3.41 -14.68
CA TYR A 202 7.26 4.59 -14.53
C TYR A 202 8.75 4.31 -14.79
N GLY A 203 9.12 3.05 -15.02
CA GLY A 203 10.50 2.66 -15.36
C GLY A 203 11.45 2.61 -14.17
N PHE A 204 10.96 2.42 -12.94
CA PHE A 204 11.79 2.27 -11.75
C PHE A 204 12.17 0.83 -11.47
N ASP A 205 13.41 0.59 -11.06
CA ASP A 205 13.83 -0.69 -10.51
C ASP A 205 13.20 -0.91 -9.13
N LEU A 206 12.59 -2.09 -8.93
CA LEU A 206 11.95 -2.47 -7.67
C LEU A 206 12.49 -3.80 -7.19
N THR A 207 12.84 -3.87 -5.91
CA THR A 207 13.00 -5.12 -5.16
C THR A 207 11.90 -5.20 -4.12
N ALA A 208 11.15 -6.30 -4.06
CA ALA A 208 10.06 -6.42 -3.09
C ALA A 208 9.97 -7.80 -2.47
N CYS A 209 9.60 -7.84 -1.17
CA CYS A 209 9.42 -9.06 -0.39
C CYS A 209 7.94 -9.27 -0.07
N GLU A 210 7.48 -10.53 -0.06
CA GLU A 210 6.17 -10.95 0.42
C GLU A 210 6.31 -12.31 1.12
N ILE A 211 5.91 -12.37 2.38
CA ILE A 211 6.02 -13.60 3.17
C ILE A 211 4.90 -14.59 2.86
N ASP A 212 3.69 -14.09 2.57
CA ASP A 212 2.53 -14.92 2.25
C ASP A 212 2.61 -15.39 0.79
N LYS A 213 2.76 -16.70 0.62
CA LYS A 213 2.91 -17.32 -0.71
C LYS A 213 1.70 -17.06 -1.62
N GLU A 214 0.48 -17.06 -1.08
CA GLU A 214 -0.73 -16.83 -1.89
C GLU A 214 -0.76 -15.40 -2.43
N TYR A 215 -0.39 -14.40 -1.58
CA TYR A 215 -0.30 -13.01 -2.01
C TYR A 215 0.88 -12.78 -2.96
N PHE A 216 2.01 -13.42 -2.72
CA PHE A 216 3.15 -13.38 -3.63
C PHE A 216 2.79 -13.89 -5.04
N GLU A 217 2.14 -15.08 -5.13
CA GLU A 217 1.71 -15.65 -6.40
C GLU A 217 0.67 -14.77 -7.10
N ALA A 218 -0.28 -14.22 -6.34
CA ALA A 218 -1.29 -13.31 -6.87
C ALA A 218 -0.69 -12.00 -7.40
N ALA A 219 0.26 -11.40 -6.69
CA ALA A 219 0.96 -10.19 -7.10
C ALA A 219 1.84 -10.44 -8.33
N SER A 220 2.57 -11.56 -8.35
CA SER A 220 3.42 -11.96 -9.49
C SER A 220 2.58 -12.19 -10.75
N LYS A 221 1.45 -12.89 -10.60
CA LYS A 221 0.50 -13.05 -11.71
C LYS A 221 -0.03 -11.70 -12.21
N ARG A 222 -0.41 -10.82 -11.29
CA ARG A 222 -0.94 -9.48 -11.63
C ARG A 222 0.08 -8.66 -12.43
N LEU A 223 1.36 -8.70 -12.05
CA LEU A 223 2.44 -8.05 -12.80
C LEU A 223 2.61 -8.67 -14.18
N SER A 224 2.61 -9.99 -14.27
CA SER A 224 2.70 -10.71 -15.55
C SER A 224 1.54 -10.36 -16.49
N ASP A 225 0.30 -10.38 -15.98
CA ASP A 225 -0.91 -10.03 -16.74
C ASP A 225 -0.85 -8.55 -17.22
N TYR A 226 -0.29 -7.65 -16.40
CA TYR A 226 -0.11 -6.24 -16.74
C TYR A 226 0.89 -6.06 -17.90
N ARG A 227 2.04 -6.76 -17.86
CA ARG A 227 3.06 -6.71 -18.92
C ARG A 227 2.54 -7.20 -20.28
N VAL A 228 1.61 -8.14 -20.28
CA VAL A 228 0.99 -8.64 -21.52
C VAL A 228 0.04 -7.63 -22.15
N GLN A 229 -0.50 -6.67 -21.35
CA GLN A 229 -1.45 -5.66 -21.79
C GLN A 229 -0.79 -4.35 -22.26
N MET A 230 0.48 -4.16 -21.97
CA MET A 230 1.29 -3.02 -22.44
C MET A 230 1.80 -3.25 -23.85
#